data_cfc784ed8c26cb76ac14a6c0aebf915c
#
_entry.id   cfc784ed8c26cb76ac14a6c0aebf915c
#
_cell.length_a   1.000
_cell.length_b   1.000
_cell.length_c   1.000
_cell.angle_alpha   90.00
_cell.angle_beta   90.00
_cell.angle_gamma   90.00
#
_symmetry.space_group_name_H-M   'P 1'
#
loop_
_entity.id
_entity.type
_entity.pdbx_description
1 polymer ?
#
loop_
_entity_poly.entity_id
_entity_poly.type
_entity_poly.pdbx_seq_one_letter_code
_entity_poly.pdbx_strand_id
1 'polypeptide(L)'
;YLEGDENVDIGVRVISDHLRAIIFTILDGQIPSNTGSGYVIRRILRRAIRYGYTNLGIHEPFMFKLVNKVTEKYDNIYPSLKVQQEYIESIIKDEEKGFLKTLNQGLNLINELINSNPIDKTIKGDIAFKLYDTFGFPIDLTSLIAGENNFKVDLDGFNENMKIQKNRSKSVKNDEVSDWIIVNEKLSSCKFLGYDNDEIDGKIFKYRECKTDQNKINFHIVSDKTTFYPEGGG
;
A
#
# COMPACT_ATOMS: atom_id res chain seq x y z
N TYR A 1 12.31 -16.95 22.74
CA TYR A 1 11.23 -16.77 23.74
C TYR A 1 11.88 -16.44 25.08
N LEU A 2 11.58 -15.25 25.60
CA LEU A 2 11.86 -14.92 26.99
C LEU A 2 10.60 -15.34 27.77
N GLU A 3 10.70 -16.42 28.56
CA GLU A 3 9.59 -16.81 29.45
C GLU A 3 9.21 -15.62 30.33
N GLY A 4 8.04 -15.05 30.12
CA GLY A 4 7.42 -14.05 31.00
C GLY A 4 7.08 -12.69 30.39
N ASP A 5 7.44 -12.39 29.14
CA ASP A 5 7.01 -11.14 28.48
C ASP A 5 6.17 -11.42 27.22
N GLU A 6 4.85 -11.51 27.40
CA GLU A 6 3.89 -11.77 26.33
C GLU A 6 3.96 -10.72 25.22
N ASN A 7 4.24 -9.46 25.54
CA ASN A 7 4.32 -8.38 24.55
C ASN A 7 5.54 -8.54 23.63
N VAL A 8 6.68 -8.95 24.18
CA VAL A 8 7.88 -9.25 23.42
C VAL A 8 7.62 -10.43 22.49
N ASP A 9 7.01 -11.49 22.99
CA ASP A 9 6.68 -12.69 22.21
C ASP A 9 5.72 -12.38 21.04
N ILE A 10 4.69 -11.58 21.29
CA ILE A 10 3.78 -11.10 20.24
C ILE A 10 4.56 -10.32 19.18
N GLY A 11 5.40 -9.39 19.60
CA GLY A 11 6.23 -8.58 18.70
C GLY A 11 7.10 -9.45 17.79
N VAL A 12 7.81 -10.43 18.36
CA VAL A 12 8.68 -11.34 17.61
C VAL A 12 7.90 -12.19 16.62
N ARG A 13 6.73 -12.74 17.01
CA ARG A 13 5.87 -13.53 16.12
C ARG A 13 5.36 -12.70 14.94
N VAL A 14 4.84 -11.50 15.22
CA VAL A 14 4.34 -10.59 14.18
C VAL A 14 5.44 -10.22 13.19
N ILE A 15 6.62 -9.82 13.69
CA ILE A 15 7.75 -9.46 12.84
C ILE A 15 8.18 -10.64 11.97
N SER A 16 8.33 -11.83 12.55
CA SER A 16 8.77 -13.02 11.82
C SER A 16 7.80 -13.46 10.72
N ASP A 17 6.50 -13.43 11.01
CA ASP A 17 5.46 -13.77 10.04
C ASP A 17 5.37 -12.74 8.91
N HIS A 18 5.33 -11.46 9.27
CA HIS A 18 5.20 -10.37 8.32
C HIS A 18 6.44 -10.22 7.43
N LEU A 19 7.65 -10.38 7.99
CA LEU A 19 8.89 -10.30 7.23
C LEU A 19 8.91 -11.32 6.08
N ARG A 20 8.53 -12.56 6.37
CA ARG A 20 8.47 -13.61 5.35
C ARG A 20 7.49 -13.23 4.23
N ALA A 21 6.27 -12.81 4.58
CA ALA A 21 5.27 -12.40 3.60
C ALA A 21 5.77 -11.24 2.73
N ILE A 22 6.40 -10.22 3.34
CA ILE A 22 6.93 -9.05 2.64
C ILE A 22 8.03 -9.45 1.65
N ILE A 23 8.99 -10.27 2.09
CA ILE A 23 10.13 -10.69 1.25
C ILE A 23 9.62 -11.41 0.00
N PHE A 24 8.76 -12.41 0.14
CA PHE A 24 8.25 -13.16 -1.01
C PHE A 24 7.37 -12.30 -1.92
N THR A 25 6.61 -11.38 -1.37
CA THR A 25 5.78 -10.49 -2.19
C THR A 25 6.64 -9.49 -2.99
N ILE A 26 7.75 -8.98 -2.40
CA ILE A 26 8.70 -8.14 -3.14
C ILE A 26 9.44 -8.97 -4.20
N LEU A 27 9.81 -10.21 -3.89
CA LEU A 27 10.42 -11.15 -4.83
C LEU A 27 9.53 -11.36 -6.07
N ASP A 28 8.21 -11.42 -5.88
CA ASP A 28 7.21 -11.52 -6.94
C ASP A 28 6.94 -10.17 -7.67
N GLY A 29 7.76 -9.15 -7.41
CA GLY A 29 7.70 -7.86 -8.10
C GLY A 29 6.72 -6.84 -7.52
N GLN A 30 6.07 -7.13 -6.39
CA GLN A 30 5.16 -6.20 -5.73
C GLN A 30 5.91 -5.37 -4.67
N ILE A 31 5.97 -4.06 -4.85
CA ILE A 31 6.66 -3.15 -3.91
C ILE A 31 5.67 -2.37 -3.05
N PRO A 32 6.06 -1.95 -1.81
CA PRO A 32 5.22 -1.10 -0.98
C PRO A 32 4.83 0.20 -1.70
N SER A 33 3.53 0.50 -1.73
CA SER A 33 2.99 1.70 -2.38
C SER A 33 1.77 2.26 -1.65
N ASN A 34 1.18 3.36 -2.18
CA ASN A 34 -0.02 3.97 -1.61
C ASN A 34 -1.34 3.37 -2.16
N THR A 35 -1.26 2.50 -3.18
CA THR A 35 -2.43 1.97 -3.88
C THR A 35 -2.25 0.49 -4.21
N GLY A 36 -3.36 -0.19 -4.51
CA GLY A 36 -3.35 -1.57 -4.99
C GLY A 36 -2.71 -2.57 -4.02
N SER A 37 -2.09 -3.62 -4.57
CA SER A 37 -1.39 -4.66 -3.80
C SER A 37 -0.23 -4.12 -2.97
N GLY A 38 0.50 -3.12 -3.48
CA GLY A 38 1.60 -2.50 -2.76
C GLY A 38 1.17 -1.77 -1.47
N TYR A 39 -0.09 -1.29 -1.39
CA TYR A 39 -0.64 -0.75 -0.16
C TYR A 39 -0.77 -1.81 0.93
N VAL A 40 -1.16 -3.03 0.57
CA VAL A 40 -1.26 -4.14 1.52
C VAL A 40 0.12 -4.48 2.10
N ILE A 41 1.15 -4.54 1.24
CA ILE A 41 2.53 -4.81 1.67
C ILE A 41 3.03 -3.71 2.61
N ARG A 42 2.82 -2.45 2.24
CA ARG A 42 3.17 -1.30 3.07
C ARG A 42 2.49 -1.36 4.44
N ARG A 43 1.23 -1.74 4.49
CA ARG A 43 0.45 -1.91 5.71
C ARG A 43 1.05 -2.96 6.65
N ILE A 44 1.37 -4.14 6.09
CA ILE A 44 1.98 -5.26 6.82
C ILE A 44 3.36 -4.86 7.35
N LEU A 45 4.17 -4.20 6.51
CA LEU A 45 5.52 -3.74 6.88
C LEU A 45 5.46 -2.71 8.02
N ARG A 46 4.63 -1.67 7.91
CA ARG A 46 4.48 -0.65 8.95
C ARG A 46 3.94 -1.21 10.26
N ARG A 47 3.07 -2.21 10.19
CA ARG A 47 2.60 -2.93 11.37
C ARG A 47 3.76 -3.63 12.09
N ALA A 48 4.62 -4.33 11.36
CA ALA A 48 5.78 -5.01 11.94
C ALA A 48 6.80 -4.01 12.53
N ILE A 49 7.07 -2.91 11.82
CA ILE A 49 7.94 -1.83 12.33
C ILE A 49 7.42 -1.26 13.65
N ARG A 50 6.11 -1.02 13.74
CA ARG A 50 5.49 -0.54 14.99
C ARG A 50 5.71 -1.52 16.14
N TYR A 51 5.52 -2.83 15.94
CA TYR A 51 5.78 -3.83 16.96
C TYR A 51 7.27 -3.86 17.38
N GLY A 52 8.19 -3.73 16.44
CA GLY A 52 9.61 -3.57 16.76
C GLY A 52 9.87 -2.34 17.65
N TYR A 53 9.25 -1.22 17.30
CA TYR A 53 9.38 0.03 18.03
C TYR A 53 8.78 -0.04 19.44
N THR A 54 7.52 -0.48 19.58
CA THR A 54 6.78 -0.42 20.85
C THR A 54 7.05 -1.58 21.78
N ASN A 55 7.24 -2.80 21.25
CA ASN A 55 7.36 -4.01 22.06
C ASN A 55 8.81 -4.46 22.26
N LEU A 56 9.69 -4.13 21.31
CA LEU A 56 11.11 -4.54 21.39
C LEU A 56 12.08 -3.37 21.63
N GLY A 57 11.57 -2.13 21.68
CA GLY A 57 12.39 -0.93 21.89
C GLY A 57 13.38 -0.64 20.75
N ILE A 58 13.10 -1.09 19.53
CA ILE A 58 13.98 -0.90 18.38
C ILE A 58 13.59 0.38 17.65
N HIS A 59 14.40 1.42 17.75
CA HIS A 59 14.12 2.74 17.19
C HIS A 59 14.83 3.03 15.86
N GLU A 60 15.62 2.07 15.36
CA GLU A 60 16.35 2.15 14.09
C GLU A 60 15.82 1.10 13.09
N PRO A 61 16.06 1.28 11.78
CA PRO A 61 15.74 0.27 10.78
C PRO A 61 16.43 -1.06 11.09
N PHE A 62 15.66 -2.13 11.16
CA PHE A 62 16.15 -3.45 11.60
C PHE A 62 15.66 -4.62 10.74
N MET A 63 14.44 -4.54 10.18
CA MET A 63 13.85 -5.65 9.44
C MET A 63 14.66 -6.01 8.20
N PHE A 64 15.22 -5.01 7.51
CA PHE A 64 16.07 -5.26 6.35
C PHE A 64 17.29 -6.15 6.69
N LYS A 65 17.82 -6.06 7.92
CA LYS A 65 18.95 -6.90 8.38
C LYS A 65 18.55 -8.38 8.55
N LEU A 66 17.27 -8.65 8.71
CA LEU A 66 16.73 -9.99 8.87
C LEU A 66 16.46 -10.70 7.53
N VAL A 67 16.48 -9.98 6.42
CA VAL A 67 16.27 -10.54 5.07
C VAL A 67 17.26 -11.65 4.78
N ASN A 68 18.55 -11.43 5.13
CA ASN A 68 19.59 -12.45 4.99
C ASN A 68 19.23 -13.78 5.67
N LYS A 69 18.64 -13.74 6.87
CA LYS A 69 18.23 -14.95 7.60
C LYS A 69 17.14 -15.75 6.90
N VAL A 70 16.23 -15.05 6.21
CA VAL A 70 15.20 -15.69 5.40
C VAL A 70 15.82 -16.25 4.11
N THR A 71 16.71 -15.48 3.48
CA THR A 71 17.43 -15.93 2.28
C THR A 71 18.24 -17.21 2.57
N GLU A 72 19.07 -17.24 3.61
CA GLU A 72 19.86 -18.41 4.03
C GLU A 72 18.99 -19.67 4.23
N LYS A 73 17.76 -19.50 4.68
CA LYS A 73 16.84 -20.61 4.95
C LYS A 73 16.15 -21.16 3.68
N TYR A 74 15.91 -20.30 2.70
CA TYR A 74 15.05 -20.61 1.58
C TYR A 74 15.74 -20.59 0.20
N ASP A 75 17.03 -20.19 0.09
CA ASP A 75 17.74 -20.07 -1.19
C ASP A 75 17.86 -21.37 -1.97
N ASN A 76 17.90 -22.51 -1.30
CA ASN A 76 17.89 -23.84 -1.94
C ASN A 76 16.57 -24.14 -2.68
N ILE A 77 15.45 -23.54 -2.23
CA ILE A 77 14.12 -23.74 -2.82
C ILE A 77 13.80 -22.59 -3.78
N TYR A 78 14.24 -21.38 -3.41
CA TYR A 78 14.00 -20.14 -4.16
C TYR A 78 15.33 -19.42 -4.43
N PRO A 79 16.14 -19.89 -5.42
CA PRO A 79 17.47 -19.29 -5.69
C PRO A 79 17.43 -17.79 -6.05
N SER A 80 16.28 -17.32 -6.57
CA SER A 80 16.02 -15.91 -6.88
C SER A 80 16.08 -14.99 -5.64
N LEU A 81 15.83 -15.52 -4.43
CA LEU A 81 15.99 -14.76 -3.19
C LEU A 81 17.40 -14.23 -3.02
N LYS A 82 18.41 -15.07 -3.28
CA LYS A 82 19.81 -14.69 -3.16
C LYS A 82 20.21 -13.64 -4.20
N VAL A 83 19.68 -13.77 -5.42
CA VAL A 83 19.94 -12.83 -6.51
C VAL A 83 19.34 -11.45 -6.22
N GLN A 84 18.16 -11.41 -5.59
CA GLN A 84 17.43 -10.16 -5.32
C GLN A 84 17.56 -9.67 -3.88
N GLN A 85 18.40 -10.29 -3.05
CA GLN A 85 18.50 -9.97 -1.63
C GLN A 85 18.75 -8.49 -1.37
N GLU A 86 19.79 -7.91 -2.00
CA GLU A 86 20.15 -6.50 -1.82
C GLU A 86 19.02 -5.55 -2.24
N TYR A 87 18.29 -5.90 -3.31
CA TYR A 87 17.14 -5.14 -3.76
C TYR A 87 16.00 -5.17 -2.74
N ILE A 88 15.67 -6.36 -2.20
CA ILE A 88 14.65 -6.53 -1.16
C ILE A 88 15.03 -5.75 0.11
N GLU A 89 16.30 -5.88 0.54
CA GLU A 89 16.85 -5.16 1.70
C GLU A 89 16.71 -3.64 1.53
N SER A 90 17.02 -3.11 0.34
CA SER A 90 16.94 -1.66 0.07
C SER A 90 15.51 -1.15 0.17
N ILE A 91 14.53 -1.87 -0.42
CA ILE A 91 13.10 -1.50 -0.37
C ILE A 91 12.59 -1.48 1.07
N ILE A 92 12.87 -2.54 1.82
CA ILE A 92 12.45 -2.63 3.23
C ILE A 92 13.08 -1.51 4.05
N LYS A 93 14.38 -1.29 3.89
CA LYS A 93 15.13 -0.26 4.62
C LYS A 93 14.62 1.15 4.35
N ASP A 94 14.28 1.46 3.10
CA ASP A 94 13.79 2.79 2.74
C ASP A 94 12.38 3.05 3.30
N GLU A 95 11.51 2.05 3.29
CA GLU A 95 10.18 2.15 3.91
C GLU A 95 10.29 2.24 5.46
N GLU A 96 11.19 1.47 6.10
CA GLU A 96 11.48 1.57 7.54
C GLU A 96 11.95 2.98 7.92
N LYS A 97 12.95 3.51 7.20
CA LYS A 97 13.47 4.86 7.44
C LYS A 97 12.40 5.93 7.28
N GLY A 98 11.58 5.81 6.22
CA GLY A 98 10.51 6.75 5.95
C GLY A 98 9.46 6.76 7.06
N PHE A 99 9.03 5.58 7.50
CA PHE A 99 8.00 5.45 8.52
C PHE A 99 8.50 5.81 9.93
N LEU A 100 9.69 5.38 10.31
CA LEU A 100 10.26 5.68 11.63
C LEU A 100 10.39 7.18 11.90
N LYS A 101 10.61 8.02 10.87
CA LYS A 101 10.66 9.48 11.02
C LYS A 101 9.35 10.07 11.57
N THR A 102 8.21 9.48 11.21
CA THR A 102 6.89 9.99 11.57
C THR A 102 6.20 9.17 12.66
N LEU A 103 6.67 7.93 12.90
CA LEU A 103 6.06 6.97 13.82
C LEU A 103 5.94 7.55 15.24
N ASN A 104 7.03 8.10 15.78
CA ASN A 104 7.01 8.66 17.13
C ASN A 104 6.01 9.82 17.27
N GLN A 105 5.94 10.70 16.28
CA GLN A 105 5.01 11.84 16.30
C GLN A 105 3.56 11.37 16.24
N GLY A 106 3.27 10.36 15.40
CA GLY A 106 1.93 9.78 15.32
C GLY A 106 1.52 9.04 16.59
N LEU A 107 2.45 8.29 17.21
CA LEU A 107 2.21 7.64 18.51
C LEU A 107 1.97 8.67 19.61
N ASN A 108 2.73 9.76 19.67
CA ASN A 108 2.50 10.82 20.63
C ASN A 108 1.12 11.45 20.48
N LEU A 109 0.69 11.74 19.26
CA LEU A 109 -0.66 12.25 18.99
C LEU A 109 -1.76 11.31 19.49
N ILE A 110 -1.61 10.00 19.23
CA ILE A 110 -2.57 8.99 19.72
C ILE A 110 -2.56 8.94 21.26
N ASN A 111 -1.39 8.94 21.88
CA ASN A 111 -1.25 8.89 23.34
C ASN A 111 -1.83 10.14 24.02
N GLU A 112 -1.64 11.33 23.46
CA GLU A 112 -2.26 12.56 23.95
C GLU A 112 -3.78 12.47 23.92
N LEU A 113 -4.35 11.93 22.84
CA LEU A 113 -5.80 11.72 22.73
C LEU A 113 -6.31 10.72 23.76
N ILE A 114 -5.62 9.58 23.92
CA ILE A 114 -5.98 8.55 24.89
C ILE A 114 -5.92 9.14 26.32
N ASN A 115 -4.86 9.86 26.64
CA ASN A 115 -4.66 10.46 27.96
C ASN A 115 -5.68 11.57 28.27
N SER A 116 -6.20 12.26 27.25
CA SER A 116 -7.27 13.24 27.42
C SER A 116 -8.60 12.59 27.81
N ASN A 117 -8.68 11.27 27.66
CA ASN A 117 -9.81 10.41 28.05
C ASN A 117 -11.19 10.97 27.67
N PRO A 118 -11.45 11.26 26.39
CA PRO A 118 -12.73 11.80 25.94
C PRO A 118 -13.87 10.84 26.30
N ILE A 119 -15.04 11.39 26.59
CA ILE A 119 -16.22 10.63 27.06
C ILE A 119 -16.62 9.53 26.06
N ASP A 120 -16.53 9.82 24.78
CA ASP A 120 -16.91 8.91 23.69
C ASP A 120 -15.84 7.87 23.34
N LYS A 121 -14.63 7.98 23.90
CA LYS A 121 -13.48 7.10 23.62
C LYS A 121 -13.31 6.81 22.13
N THR A 122 -13.44 7.86 21.31
CA THR A 122 -13.39 7.75 19.85
C THR A 122 -12.34 8.67 19.27
N ILE A 123 -11.44 8.12 18.45
CA ILE A 123 -10.54 8.91 17.60
C ILE A 123 -11.37 9.41 16.41
N LYS A 124 -11.55 10.73 16.32
CA LYS A 124 -12.33 11.35 15.25
C LYS A 124 -11.73 11.12 13.88
N GLY A 125 -12.58 11.11 12.85
CA GLY A 125 -12.19 10.81 11.48
C GLY A 125 -11.16 11.77 10.88
N ASP A 126 -11.17 13.05 11.23
CA ASP A 126 -10.18 14.04 10.82
C ASP A 126 -8.79 13.76 11.42
N ILE A 127 -8.74 13.30 12.68
CA ILE A 127 -7.50 12.92 13.35
C ILE A 127 -6.96 11.61 12.76
N ALA A 128 -7.83 10.63 12.54
CA ALA A 128 -7.46 9.39 11.88
C ALA A 128 -6.93 9.63 10.46
N PHE A 129 -7.53 10.58 9.73
CA PHE A 129 -7.06 11.01 8.43
C PHE A 129 -5.69 11.72 8.52
N LYS A 130 -5.47 12.59 9.50
CA LYS A 130 -4.16 13.22 9.74
C LYS A 130 -3.08 12.18 10.04
N LEU A 131 -3.39 11.16 10.84
CA LEU A 131 -2.47 10.04 11.11
C LEU A 131 -2.11 9.31 9.83
N TYR A 132 -3.07 9.09 8.95
CA TYR A 132 -2.86 8.45 7.65
C TYR A 132 -2.05 9.30 6.68
N ASP A 133 -2.48 10.55 6.46
CA ASP A 133 -1.95 11.43 5.42
C ASP A 133 -0.58 12.02 5.79
N THR A 134 -0.44 12.47 7.04
CA THR A 134 0.77 13.16 7.50
C THR A 134 1.81 12.22 8.10
N PHE A 135 1.38 11.27 8.94
CA PHE A 135 2.29 10.38 9.66
C PHE A 135 2.42 8.99 9.04
N GLY A 136 1.64 8.71 7.99
CA GLY A 136 1.71 7.44 7.28
C GLY A 136 1.19 6.25 8.06
N PHE A 137 0.29 6.44 9.04
CA PHE A 137 -0.37 5.37 9.75
C PHE A 137 -1.48 4.77 8.88
N PRO A 138 -1.36 3.52 8.43
CA PRO A 138 -2.50 2.86 7.81
C PRO A 138 -3.69 2.83 8.78
N ILE A 139 -4.91 2.97 8.26
CA ILE A 139 -6.11 3.08 9.10
C ILE A 139 -6.31 1.87 10.01
N ASP A 140 -5.94 0.68 9.56
CA ASP A 140 -5.98 -0.54 10.39
C ASP A 140 -4.96 -0.51 11.53
N LEU A 141 -3.80 0.13 11.32
CA LEU A 141 -2.83 0.33 12.39
C LEU A 141 -3.36 1.30 13.44
N THR A 142 -3.98 2.41 13.02
CA THR A 142 -4.66 3.35 13.94
C THR A 142 -5.77 2.64 14.71
N SER A 143 -6.58 1.80 14.04
CA SER A 143 -7.66 1.03 14.67
C SER A 143 -7.13 -0.01 15.65
N LEU A 144 -6.00 -0.65 15.33
CA LEU A 144 -5.36 -1.61 16.23
C LEU A 144 -4.90 -0.92 17.53
N ILE A 145 -4.17 0.19 17.42
CA ILE A 145 -3.66 0.94 18.59
C ILE A 145 -4.82 1.51 19.42
N ALA A 146 -5.86 2.02 18.77
CA ALA A 146 -7.07 2.46 19.44
C ALA A 146 -7.72 1.32 20.23
N GLY A 147 -7.89 0.14 19.61
CA GLY A 147 -8.47 -1.05 20.24
C GLY A 147 -7.67 -1.55 21.45
N GLU A 148 -6.34 -1.55 21.39
CA GLU A 148 -5.45 -1.88 22.51
C GLU A 148 -5.69 -0.98 23.75
N ASN A 149 -6.23 0.22 23.54
CA ASN A 149 -6.54 1.21 24.58
C ASN A 149 -8.03 1.38 24.84
N ASN A 150 -8.88 0.48 24.35
CA ASN A 150 -10.35 0.54 24.46
C ASN A 150 -10.98 1.79 23.82
N PHE A 151 -10.37 2.29 22.75
CA PHE A 151 -10.89 3.35 21.89
C PHE A 151 -11.44 2.78 20.59
N LYS A 152 -12.34 3.51 19.95
CA LYS A 152 -12.83 3.27 18.59
C LYS A 152 -12.26 4.32 17.62
N VAL A 153 -12.37 4.06 16.33
CA VAL A 153 -12.03 5.02 15.28
C VAL A 153 -13.28 5.33 14.48
N ASP A 154 -13.52 6.60 14.22
CA ASP A 154 -14.57 7.08 13.31
C ASP A 154 -14.15 6.83 11.86
N LEU A 155 -14.50 5.64 11.36
CA LEU A 155 -14.17 5.22 10.00
C LEU A 155 -14.98 5.98 8.94
N ASP A 156 -16.20 6.41 9.26
CA ASP A 156 -17.05 7.15 8.33
C ASP A 156 -16.45 8.54 8.08
N GLY A 157 -16.11 9.26 9.14
CA GLY A 157 -15.43 10.56 9.03
C GLY A 157 -14.04 10.45 8.36
N PHE A 158 -13.30 9.35 8.61
CA PHE A 158 -12.06 9.08 7.89
C PHE A 158 -12.30 8.93 6.38
N ASN A 159 -13.28 8.12 5.98
CA ASN A 159 -13.62 7.88 4.59
C ASN A 159 -14.12 9.15 3.87
N GLU A 160 -14.82 10.03 4.56
CA GLU A 160 -15.22 11.34 4.03
C GLU A 160 -13.99 12.21 3.71
N ASN A 161 -13.03 12.31 4.66
CA ASN A 161 -11.79 13.04 4.44
C ASN A 161 -10.96 12.46 3.28
N MET A 162 -10.90 11.12 3.15
CA MET A 162 -10.27 10.44 2.02
C MET A 162 -10.92 10.80 0.67
N LYS A 163 -12.25 10.88 0.62
CA LYS A 163 -12.98 11.30 -0.59
C LYS A 163 -12.66 12.76 -0.96
N ILE A 164 -12.62 13.64 0.02
CA ILE A 164 -12.28 15.06 -0.18
C ILE A 164 -10.85 15.17 -0.75
N GLN A 165 -9.88 14.49 -0.18
CA GLN A 165 -8.49 14.48 -0.68
C GLN A 165 -8.42 13.94 -2.12
N LYS A 166 -9.07 12.81 -2.39
CA LYS A 166 -9.09 12.20 -3.73
C LYS A 166 -9.71 13.13 -4.77
N ASN A 167 -10.74 13.87 -4.41
CA ASN A 167 -11.37 14.84 -5.30
C ASN A 167 -10.46 16.06 -5.55
N ARG A 168 -9.75 16.56 -4.52
CA ARG A 168 -8.74 17.61 -4.68
C ARG A 168 -7.60 17.16 -5.60
N SER A 169 -7.10 15.94 -5.44
CA SER A 169 -6.05 15.38 -6.30
C SER A 169 -6.51 15.15 -7.73
N LYS A 170 -7.80 14.86 -7.96
CA LYS A 170 -8.38 14.73 -9.31
C LYS A 170 -8.57 16.08 -9.99
N SER A 171 -8.90 17.14 -9.25
CA SER A 171 -9.07 18.47 -9.82
C SER A 171 -7.75 19.10 -10.32
N VAL A 172 -6.61 18.56 -9.89
CA VAL A 172 -5.27 18.95 -10.37
C VAL A 172 -4.86 18.18 -11.63
N LYS A 173 -5.51 17.05 -11.94
CA LYS A 173 -5.32 16.29 -13.19
C LYS A 173 -6.51 16.50 -14.12
N ASN A 174 -6.70 17.70 -14.60
CA ASN A 174 -7.53 17.96 -15.77
C ASN A 174 -6.70 17.63 -17.02
N ASP A 175 -6.59 16.35 -17.36
CA ASP A 175 -6.30 15.97 -18.74
C ASP A 175 -7.49 16.46 -19.56
N GLU A 176 -7.28 17.43 -20.47
CA GLU A 176 -8.29 17.80 -21.43
C GLU A 176 -8.54 16.62 -22.36
N VAL A 177 -9.66 15.95 -22.18
CA VAL A 177 -10.03 14.77 -22.94
C VAL A 177 -11.12 15.17 -23.93
N SER A 178 -10.87 14.92 -25.23
CA SER A 178 -11.87 15.15 -26.27
C SER A 178 -13.04 14.14 -26.19
N ASP A 179 -14.12 14.43 -26.88
CA ASP A 179 -15.20 13.47 -27.08
C ASP A 179 -14.74 12.24 -27.87
N TRP A 180 -15.47 11.13 -27.68
CA TRP A 180 -15.18 9.89 -28.38
C TRP A 180 -15.49 9.99 -29.87
N ILE A 181 -14.50 9.69 -30.71
CA ILE A 181 -14.66 9.52 -32.15
C ILE A 181 -14.95 8.04 -32.41
N ILE A 182 -16.15 7.73 -32.89
CA ILE A 182 -16.58 6.37 -33.21
C ILE A 182 -16.08 6.02 -34.61
N VAL A 183 -15.27 4.96 -34.72
CA VAL A 183 -14.71 4.49 -36.00
C VAL A 183 -15.56 3.37 -36.58
N ASN A 184 -16.19 2.56 -35.71
CA ASN A 184 -16.99 1.42 -36.16
C ASN A 184 -18.23 1.23 -35.25
N GLU A 185 -19.39 1.64 -35.72
CA GLU A 185 -20.67 1.59 -34.99
C GLU A 185 -21.19 0.15 -34.75
N LYS A 186 -20.68 -0.84 -35.48
CA LYS A 186 -21.10 -2.25 -35.34
C LYS A 186 -20.46 -2.99 -34.19
N LEU A 187 -19.47 -2.39 -33.53
CA LEU A 187 -18.75 -2.98 -32.41
C LEU A 187 -19.35 -2.45 -31.11
N SER A 188 -19.71 -3.33 -30.18
CA SER A 188 -20.36 -2.95 -28.89
C SER A 188 -19.59 -3.42 -27.64
N SER A 189 -18.62 -4.33 -27.79
CA SER A 189 -17.86 -4.89 -26.66
C SER A 189 -16.44 -5.23 -27.05
N CYS A 190 -15.54 -5.18 -26.07
CA CYS A 190 -14.15 -5.63 -26.19
C CYS A 190 -14.01 -7.02 -25.56
N LYS A 191 -13.41 -7.98 -26.29
CA LYS A 191 -13.14 -9.32 -25.79
C LYS A 191 -11.69 -9.40 -25.32
N PHE A 192 -11.48 -9.81 -24.06
CA PHE A 192 -10.16 -10.09 -23.54
C PHE A 192 -9.66 -11.48 -23.98
N LEU A 193 -8.45 -11.56 -24.53
CA LEU A 193 -7.82 -12.78 -25.04
C LEU A 193 -6.39 -12.99 -24.52
N GLY A 194 -5.96 -12.23 -23.54
CA GLY A 194 -4.58 -12.21 -23.04
C GLY A 194 -4.14 -13.41 -22.21
N TYR A 195 -5.04 -14.37 -21.92
CA TYR A 195 -4.63 -15.63 -21.31
C TYR A 195 -4.03 -16.63 -22.33
N ASP A 196 -4.48 -16.54 -23.58
CA ASP A 196 -4.14 -17.51 -24.60
C ASP A 196 -3.25 -16.92 -25.72
N ASN A 197 -3.15 -15.60 -25.81
CA ASN A 197 -2.46 -14.90 -26.89
C ASN A 197 -1.68 -13.69 -26.39
N ASP A 198 -0.44 -13.54 -26.79
CA ASP A 198 0.39 -12.35 -26.54
C ASP A 198 0.15 -11.26 -27.59
N GLU A 199 -0.19 -11.65 -28.83
CA GLU A 199 -0.48 -10.76 -29.95
C GLU A 199 -1.80 -11.15 -30.62
N ILE A 200 -2.60 -10.14 -30.99
CA ILE A 200 -3.87 -10.34 -31.72
C ILE A 200 -4.12 -9.19 -32.70
N ASP A 201 -4.77 -9.53 -33.81
CA ASP A 201 -5.35 -8.54 -34.72
C ASP A 201 -6.69 -8.06 -34.18
N GLY A 202 -6.79 -6.75 -33.91
CA GLY A 202 -8.01 -6.11 -33.42
C GLY A 202 -8.46 -4.95 -34.33
N LYS A 203 -9.76 -4.63 -34.27
CA LYS A 203 -10.34 -3.46 -34.95
C LYS A 203 -10.66 -2.37 -33.94
N ILE A 204 -10.27 -1.14 -34.25
CA ILE A 204 -10.58 0.01 -33.40
C ILE A 204 -12.10 0.28 -33.47
N PHE A 205 -12.72 0.31 -32.30
CA PHE A 205 -14.12 0.69 -32.13
C PHE A 205 -14.25 2.21 -32.06
N LYS A 206 -13.53 2.83 -31.13
CA LYS A 206 -13.53 4.29 -30.91
C LYS A 206 -12.21 4.74 -30.32
N TYR A 207 -11.89 6.00 -30.51
CA TYR A 207 -10.73 6.63 -29.87
C TYR A 207 -11.08 8.05 -29.43
N ARG A 208 -10.23 8.64 -28.58
CA ARG A 208 -10.28 10.04 -28.19
C ARG A 208 -8.89 10.57 -27.91
N GLU A 209 -8.71 11.87 -28.07
CA GLU A 209 -7.47 12.55 -27.72
C GLU A 209 -7.45 12.90 -26.23
N CYS A 210 -6.27 12.78 -25.62
CA CYS A 210 -6.02 13.16 -24.25
C CYS A 210 -4.75 14.03 -24.26
N LYS A 211 -4.88 15.31 -23.90
CA LYS A 211 -3.73 16.20 -23.73
C LYS A 211 -3.19 16.07 -22.31
N THR A 212 -1.92 15.74 -22.19
CA THR A 212 -1.23 15.70 -20.91
C THR A 212 -0.65 17.07 -20.56
N ASP A 213 -0.37 17.30 -19.26
CA ASP A 213 0.22 18.56 -18.73
C ASP A 213 1.52 18.99 -19.44
N GLN A 214 2.19 18.08 -20.17
CA GLN A 214 3.38 18.36 -20.97
C GLN A 214 3.09 18.71 -22.43
N ASN A 215 1.85 19.04 -22.78
CA ASN A 215 1.40 19.32 -24.15
C ASN A 215 1.62 18.15 -25.15
N LYS A 216 1.76 16.92 -24.62
CA LYS A 216 1.81 15.71 -25.45
C LYS A 216 0.40 15.21 -25.69
N ILE A 217 0.11 14.85 -26.94
CA ILE A 217 -1.16 14.25 -27.33
C ILE A 217 -1.01 12.74 -27.19
N ASN A 218 -1.82 12.14 -26.31
CA ASN A 218 -2.00 10.71 -26.19
C ASN A 218 -3.39 10.32 -26.72
N PHE A 219 -3.58 9.06 -27.06
CA PHE A 219 -4.85 8.55 -27.54
C PHE A 219 -5.37 7.46 -26.60
N HIS A 220 -6.63 7.58 -26.18
CA HIS A 220 -7.33 6.46 -25.60
C HIS A 220 -8.03 5.70 -26.74
N ILE A 221 -7.74 4.40 -26.86
CA ILE A 221 -8.26 3.56 -27.94
C ILE A 221 -9.08 2.43 -27.31
N VAL A 222 -10.25 2.13 -27.89
CA VAL A 222 -11.07 0.96 -27.55
C VAL A 222 -11.16 0.06 -28.79
N SER A 223 -10.74 -1.18 -28.66
CA SER A 223 -10.75 -2.21 -29.72
C SER A 223 -11.82 -3.27 -29.44
N ASP A 224 -12.14 -4.09 -30.44
CA ASP A 224 -13.02 -5.26 -30.30
C ASP A 224 -12.39 -6.42 -29.53
N LYS A 225 -11.04 -6.45 -29.47
CA LYS A 225 -10.26 -7.47 -28.76
C LYS A 225 -9.05 -6.80 -28.10
N THR A 226 -8.58 -7.38 -26.99
CA THR A 226 -7.36 -6.94 -26.30
C THR A 226 -6.65 -8.10 -25.63
N THR A 227 -5.32 -8.04 -25.58
CA THR A 227 -4.46 -8.89 -24.75
C THR A 227 -4.08 -8.21 -23.44
N PHE A 228 -4.35 -6.90 -23.30
CA PHE A 228 -4.03 -6.16 -22.08
C PHE A 228 -4.99 -6.52 -20.95
N TYR A 229 -4.43 -6.93 -19.82
CA TYR A 229 -5.19 -7.25 -18.61
C TYR A 229 -5.82 -5.98 -18.01
N PRO A 230 -7.09 -6.00 -17.60
CA PRO A 230 -7.73 -4.83 -17.03
C PRO A 230 -7.16 -4.46 -15.66
N GLU A 231 -6.91 -3.17 -15.43
CA GLU A 231 -6.56 -2.68 -14.10
C GLU A 231 -7.72 -2.90 -13.12
N GLY A 232 -7.45 -3.53 -12.00
CA GLY A 232 -8.41 -3.74 -10.93
C GLY A 232 -8.99 -5.15 -10.80
N GLY A 233 -8.46 -6.11 -11.55
CA GLY A 233 -8.83 -7.52 -11.47
C GLY A 233 -7.76 -8.37 -10.79
N GLY A 234 -7.44 -8.12 -9.56
CA GLY A 234 -6.50 -8.95 -8.81
C GLY A 234 -7.04 -9.28 -7.46
#